data_fcfca24a42acfbff038fa807e273630c
#
_entry.id   fcfca24a42acfbff038fa807e273630c
#
_cell.length_a   1.000
_cell.length_b   1.000
_cell.length_c   1.000
_cell.angle_alpha   90.00
_cell.angle_beta   90.00
_cell.angle_gamma   90.00
#
_symmetry.space_group_name_H-M   'P 1'
#
loop_
_entity.id
_entity.type
_entity.pdbx_description
1 polymer ?
#
loop_
_entity_poly.entity_id
_entity_poly.type
_entity_poly.pdbx_seq_one_letter_code
_entity_poly.pdbx_strand_id
1 'polypeptide(L)'
;MYKRQLGSSGAGKSTLLNILGGMEPNTSGDVIVAGKNIAKYNAKELTTYRLNDVGFVFQFYNLIPNLTAKENVELAAQIVPDAMSAADALQYVDLGRRENNFPAQLSGGEQQRVAIARAIAKKPALLLCDEPTGALDYKTGKRILKILQNMSRQNGSTVLIVTHNAAIAPIADKVIRIHDGGIQKIQHNLHPADISTIEW
;
A
#
# COMPACT_ATOMS: atom_id res chain seq x y z
N MET A 1 1.36 -8.02 9.38
CA MET A 1 2.36 -7.20 10.09
C MET A 1 2.41 -5.82 9.46
N TYR A 2 2.12 -4.78 10.22
CA TYR A 2 2.05 -3.39 9.76
C TYR A 2 3.41 -2.72 9.97
N LYS A 3 4.14 -2.47 8.89
CA LYS A 3 5.48 -1.87 8.91
C LYS A 3 5.42 -0.46 8.33
N ARG A 4 6.32 0.41 8.77
CA ARG A 4 6.39 1.78 8.35
C ARG A 4 7.82 2.30 8.21
N GLN A 5 8.04 3.14 7.19
CA GLN A 5 9.29 3.86 6.97
C GLN A 5 9.10 5.36 7.18
N LEU A 6 10.00 5.96 7.95
CA LEU A 6 10.11 7.39 8.17
C LEU A 6 11.47 7.89 7.66
N GLY A 7 11.49 9.04 7.01
CA GLY A 7 12.72 9.70 6.59
C GLY A 7 12.40 10.98 5.81
N SER A 8 13.37 11.90 5.72
CA SER A 8 13.30 13.11 4.89
C SER A 8 13.09 12.78 3.41
N SER A 9 12.67 13.75 2.60
CA SER A 9 12.66 13.61 1.14
C SER A 9 14.08 13.27 0.65
N GLY A 10 14.20 12.40 -0.35
CA GLY A 10 15.50 11.95 -0.87
C GLY A 10 16.23 10.88 -0.06
N ALA A 11 15.72 10.43 1.09
CA ALA A 11 16.38 9.44 1.94
C ALA A 11 16.42 7.98 1.39
N GLY A 12 15.98 7.74 0.14
CA GLY A 12 15.96 6.39 -0.46
C GLY A 12 14.72 5.56 -0.18
N LYS A 13 13.66 6.15 0.40
CA LYS A 13 12.41 5.43 0.74
C LYS A 13 11.70 4.85 -0.47
N SER A 14 11.50 5.66 -1.52
CA SER A 14 10.85 5.22 -2.77
C SER A 14 11.69 4.18 -3.51
N THR A 15 13.02 4.33 -3.52
CA THR A 15 13.95 3.32 -4.06
C THR A 15 13.77 1.97 -3.36
N LEU A 16 13.73 1.97 -2.02
CA LEU A 16 13.48 0.73 -1.27
C LEU A 16 12.09 0.16 -1.55
N LEU A 17 11.07 1.00 -1.69
CA LEU A 17 9.72 0.58 -2.07
C LEU A 17 9.71 -0.06 -3.46
N ASN A 18 10.41 0.53 -4.44
CA ASN A 18 10.53 0.00 -5.79
C ASN A 18 11.29 -1.35 -5.82
N ILE A 19 12.36 -1.49 -5.05
CA ILE A 19 13.10 -2.76 -4.93
C ILE A 19 12.20 -3.84 -4.31
N LEU A 20 11.53 -3.55 -3.20
CA LEU A 20 10.60 -4.49 -2.56
C LEU A 20 9.43 -4.86 -3.46
N GLY A 21 9.01 -3.94 -4.32
CA GLY A 21 7.95 -4.14 -5.30
C GLY A 21 8.41 -4.84 -6.58
N GLY A 22 9.71 -5.11 -6.74
CA GLY A 22 10.27 -5.72 -7.94
C GLY A 22 10.19 -4.81 -9.17
N MET A 23 10.16 -3.48 -8.98
CA MET A 23 10.21 -2.48 -10.06
C MET A 23 11.64 -2.13 -10.43
N GLU A 24 12.54 -2.14 -9.45
CA GLU A 24 13.98 -1.89 -9.62
C GLU A 24 14.79 -3.05 -9.05
N PRO A 25 15.89 -3.45 -9.70
CA PRO A 25 16.79 -4.45 -9.15
C PRO A 25 17.57 -3.87 -7.97
N ASN A 26 17.90 -4.72 -6.99
CA ASN A 26 18.90 -4.36 -5.98
C ASN A 26 20.33 -4.53 -6.53
N THR A 27 21.24 -3.69 -6.09
CA THR A 27 22.66 -3.75 -6.51
C THR A 27 23.36 -4.97 -5.91
N SER A 28 23.03 -5.34 -4.67
CA SER A 28 23.63 -6.47 -3.96
C SER A 28 22.75 -6.92 -2.79
N GLY A 29 23.03 -8.08 -2.24
CA GLY A 29 22.31 -8.65 -1.11
C GLY A 29 21.04 -9.39 -1.52
N ASP A 30 20.29 -9.85 -0.53
CA ASP A 30 19.04 -10.59 -0.70
C ASP A 30 17.82 -9.74 -0.40
N VAL A 31 16.74 -9.96 -1.16
CA VAL A 31 15.42 -9.34 -0.93
C VAL A 31 14.41 -10.45 -0.73
N ILE A 32 14.04 -10.72 0.53
CA ILE A 32 13.18 -11.85 0.88
C ILE A 32 11.77 -11.33 1.19
N VAL A 33 10.79 -11.73 0.37
CA VAL A 33 9.37 -11.41 0.55
C VAL A 33 8.57 -12.72 0.60
N ALA A 34 7.78 -12.92 1.65
CA ALA A 34 7.00 -14.13 1.88
C ALA A 34 7.83 -15.44 1.70
N GLY A 35 9.09 -15.42 2.19
CA GLY A 35 10.02 -16.55 2.10
C GLY A 35 10.72 -16.75 0.74
N LYS A 36 10.40 -15.92 -0.27
CA LYS A 36 11.01 -15.99 -1.61
C LYS A 36 12.08 -14.90 -1.77
N ASN A 37 13.24 -15.25 -2.30
CA ASN A 37 14.32 -14.28 -2.60
C ASN A 37 14.12 -13.70 -4.01
N ILE A 38 13.48 -12.54 -4.09
CA ILE A 38 13.17 -11.87 -5.35
C ILE A 38 14.40 -11.21 -6.02
N ALA A 39 15.50 -11.02 -5.29
CA ALA A 39 16.76 -10.51 -5.86
C ALA A 39 17.33 -11.41 -6.97
N LYS A 40 16.92 -12.68 -6.99
CA LYS A 40 17.36 -13.68 -7.97
C LYS A 40 16.39 -13.86 -9.14
N TYR A 41 15.29 -13.12 -9.15
CA TYR A 41 14.24 -13.26 -10.16
C TYR A 41 14.63 -12.57 -11.48
N ASN A 42 14.33 -13.24 -12.58
CA ASN A 42 14.41 -12.65 -13.91
C ASN A 42 13.18 -11.73 -14.17
N ALA A 43 13.17 -11.03 -15.30
CA ALA A 43 12.10 -10.07 -15.63
C ALA A 43 10.70 -10.71 -15.67
N LYS A 44 10.56 -11.95 -16.13
CA LYS A 44 9.30 -12.68 -16.19
C LYS A 44 8.82 -13.05 -14.77
N GLU A 45 9.72 -13.52 -13.93
CA GLU A 45 9.45 -13.87 -12.53
C GLU A 45 9.07 -12.63 -11.72
N LEU A 46 9.76 -11.48 -11.91
CA LEU A 46 9.38 -10.21 -11.30
C LEU A 46 8.00 -9.73 -11.78
N THR A 47 7.66 -9.95 -13.04
CA THR A 47 6.32 -9.64 -13.53
C THR A 47 5.26 -10.49 -12.81
N THR A 48 5.48 -11.80 -12.70
CA THR A 48 4.59 -12.71 -11.97
C THR A 48 4.47 -12.33 -10.49
N TYR A 49 5.59 -11.95 -9.86
CA TYR A 49 5.64 -11.47 -8.49
C TYR A 49 4.79 -10.20 -8.30
N ARG A 50 4.94 -9.20 -9.17
CA ARG A 50 4.11 -7.97 -9.12
C ARG A 50 2.63 -8.25 -9.33
N LEU A 51 2.31 -9.19 -10.20
CA LEU A 51 0.92 -9.57 -10.47
C LEU A 51 0.26 -10.22 -9.25
N ASN A 52 0.92 -11.18 -8.62
CA ASN A 52 0.30 -12.04 -7.61
C ASN A 52 0.57 -11.58 -6.17
N ASP A 53 1.81 -11.20 -5.86
CA ASP A 53 2.26 -11.04 -4.48
C ASP A 53 2.24 -9.58 -3.99
N VAL A 54 2.21 -8.59 -4.91
CA VAL A 54 2.38 -7.16 -4.54
C VAL A 54 1.17 -6.32 -4.92
N GLY A 55 0.66 -5.53 -3.97
CA GLY A 55 -0.25 -4.43 -4.21
C GLY A 55 0.47 -3.09 -4.05
N PHE A 56 0.18 -2.13 -4.92
CA PHE A 56 0.72 -0.77 -4.85
C PHE A 56 -0.39 0.25 -4.62
N VAL A 57 -0.15 1.18 -3.69
CA VAL A 57 -0.96 2.36 -3.44
C VAL A 57 -0.05 3.57 -3.54
N PHE A 58 -0.25 4.39 -4.57
CA PHE A 58 0.55 5.58 -4.85
C PHE A 58 -0.08 6.84 -4.28
N GLN A 59 0.72 7.88 -4.09
CA GLN A 59 0.28 9.20 -3.65
C GLN A 59 -0.72 9.85 -4.62
N PHE A 60 -0.53 9.68 -5.92
CA PHE A 60 -1.37 10.23 -6.99
C PHE A 60 -2.32 9.18 -7.58
N TYR A 61 -2.94 8.37 -6.78
CA TYR A 61 -3.99 7.38 -7.09
C TYR A 61 -3.76 6.49 -8.32
N ASN A 62 -3.24 7.02 -9.42
CA ASN A 62 -2.96 6.36 -10.71
C ASN A 62 -4.17 5.55 -11.23
N LEU A 63 -5.35 6.16 -11.14
CA LEU A 63 -6.56 5.60 -11.73
C LEU A 63 -6.60 5.90 -13.23
N ILE A 64 -7.18 4.98 -13.98
CA ILE A 64 -7.44 5.18 -15.41
C ILE A 64 -8.69 6.06 -15.53
N PRO A 65 -8.57 7.28 -16.09
CA PRO A 65 -9.64 8.28 -16.01
C PRO A 65 -10.91 7.90 -16.78
N ASN A 66 -10.77 7.09 -17.84
CA ASN A 66 -11.86 6.65 -18.69
C ASN A 66 -12.52 5.34 -18.23
N LEU A 67 -12.15 4.84 -17.08
CA LEU A 67 -12.74 3.67 -16.46
C LEU A 67 -13.44 4.08 -15.16
N THR A 68 -14.58 3.45 -14.88
CA THR A 68 -15.29 3.60 -13.61
C THR A 68 -14.46 3.07 -12.43
N ALA A 69 -14.88 3.34 -11.20
CA ALA A 69 -14.25 2.80 -10.01
C ALA A 69 -14.18 1.27 -10.06
N LYS A 70 -15.27 0.61 -10.48
CA LYS A 70 -15.36 -0.84 -10.61
C LYS A 70 -14.38 -1.37 -11.67
N GLU A 71 -14.37 -0.81 -12.85
CA GLU A 71 -13.48 -1.21 -13.94
C GLU A 71 -11.99 -1.00 -13.59
N ASN A 72 -11.66 0.09 -12.87
CA ASN A 72 -10.30 0.29 -12.35
C ASN A 72 -9.85 -0.83 -11.39
N VAL A 73 -10.76 -1.38 -10.61
CA VAL A 73 -10.47 -2.52 -9.71
C VAL A 73 -10.44 -3.84 -10.49
N GLU A 74 -11.36 -4.05 -11.42
CA GLU A 74 -11.45 -5.25 -12.25
C GLU A 74 -10.18 -5.51 -13.05
N LEU A 75 -9.55 -4.48 -13.60
CA LEU A 75 -8.27 -4.61 -14.32
C LEU A 75 -7.19 -5.33 -13.50
N ALA A 76 -7.16 -5.12 -12.19
CA ALA A 76 -6.19 -5.79 -11.32
C ALA A 76 -6.68 -7.17 -10.87
N ALA A 77 -7.99 -7.34 -10.68
CA ALA A 77 -8.59 -8.58 -10.21
C ALA A 77 -8.58 -9.67 -11.29
N GLN A 78 -8.84 -9.31 -12.56
CA GLN A 78 -8.94 -10.27 -13.68
C GLN A 78 -7.65 -11.07 -13.94
N ILE A 79 -6.50 -10.57 -13.50
CA ILE A 79 -5.20 -11.19 -13.79
C ILE A 79 -4.78 -12.20 -12.72
N VAL A 80 -5.48 -12.27 -11.59
CA VAL A 80 -5.10 -13.11 -10.44
C VAL A 80 -6.18 -14.13 -10.16
N PRO A 81 -5.84 -15.43 -10.12
CA PRO A 81 -6.75 -16.44 -9.63
C PRO A 81 -7.18 -16.12 -8.18
N ASP A 82 -8.43 -16.41 -7.85
CA ASP A 82 -9.00 -16.20 -6.50
C ASP A 82 -8.98 -14.74 -6.00
N ALA A 83 -8.88 -13.78 -6.91
CA ALA A 83 -9.01 -12.37 -6.56
C ALA A 83 -10.37 -12.08 -5.89
N MET A 84 -10.41 -11.04 -5.07
CA MET A 84 -11.68 -10.48 -4.57
C MET A 84 -12.45 -9.86 -5.73
N SER A 85 -13.78 -9.99 -5.75
CA SER A 85 -14.57 -9.27 -6.74
C SER A 85 -14.38 -7.76 -6.60
N ALA A 86 -14.48 -7.02 -7.72
CA ALA A 86 -14.38 -5.56 -7.65
C ALA A 86 -15.46 -4.95 -6.75
N ALA A 87 -16.66 -5.51 -6.76
CA ALA A 87 -17.76 -5.07 -5.89
C ALA A 87 -17.40 -5.26 -4.41
N ASP A 88 -16.87 -6.41 -4.01
CA ASP A 88 -16.47 -6.67 -2.62
C ASP A 88 -15.29 -5.78 -2.21
N ALA A 89 -14.31 -5.59 -3.10
CA ALA A 89 -13.19 -4.70 -2.84
C ALA A 89 -13.63 -3.24 -2.63
N LEU A 90 -14.57 -2.74 -3.44
CA LEU A 90 -15.16 -1.41 -3.28
C LEU A 90 -16.02 -1.31 -2.02
N GLN A 91 -16.77 -2.35 -1.69
CA GLN A 91 -17.52 -2.41 -0.43
C GLN A 91 -16.58 -2.36 0.78
N TYR A 92 -15.45 -3.07 0.74
CA TYR A 92 -14.45 -3.08 1.80
C TYR A 92 -13.89 -1.68 2.12
N VAL A 93 -13.80 -0.81 1.11
CA VAL A 93 -13.34 0.58 1.25
C VAL A 93 -14.49 1.59 1.35
N ASP A 94 -15.73 1.14 1.58
CA ASP A 94 -16.95 1.95 1.68
C ASP A 94 -17.27 2.78 0.41
N LEU A 95 -17.10 2.17 -0.76
CA LEU A 95 -17.39 2.77 -2.06
C LEU A 95 -18.38 1.96 -2.91
N GLY A 96 -19.11 0.99 -2.34
CA GLY A 96 -20.07 0.17 -3.09
C GLY A 96 -21.11 0.98 -3.86
N ARG A 97 -21.55 2.14 -3.32
CA ARG A 97 -22.50 3.04 -4.00
C ARG A 97 -21.85 3.92 -5.09
N ARG A 98 -20.54 3.89 -5.22
CA ARG A 98 -19.74 4.68 -6.17
C ARG A 98 -19.11 3.84 -7.28
N GLU A 99 -19.45 2.56 -7.38
CA GLU A 99 -18.82 1.62 -8.30
C GLU A 99 -18.85 2.06 -9.77
N ASN A 100 -19.92 2.76 -10.18
CA ASN A 100 -20.13 3.23 -11.56
C ASN A 100 -19.64 4.68 -11.79
N ASN A 101 -19.06 5.34 -10.78
CA ASN A 101 -18.51 6.68 -10.93
C ASN A 101 -17.12 6.65 -11.59
N PHE A 102 -16.87 7.60 -12.48
CA PHE A 102 -15.54 7.84 -13.04
C PHE A 102 -14.65 8.62 -12.05
N PRO A 103 -13.32 8.53 -12.15
CA PRO A 103 -12.40 9.24 -11.26
C PRO A 103 -12.71 10.74 -11.12
N ALA A 104 -13.07 11.42 -12.23
CA ALA A 104 -13.43 12.84 -12.22
C ALA A 104 -14.69 13.18 -11.38
N GLN A 105 -15.51 12.18 -11.04
CA GLN A 105 -16.71 12.32 -10.23
C GLN A 105 -16.48 11.97 -8.75
N LEU A 106 -15.24 11.62 -8.40
CA LEU A 106 -14.84 11.19 -7.08
C LEU A 106 -13.95 12.25 -6.41
N SER A 107 -14.15 12.47 -5.11
CA SER A 107 -13.21 13.25 -4.32
C SER A 107 -11.83 12.58 -4.25
N GLY A 108 -10.78 13.33 -3.91
CA GLY A 108 -9.43 12.78 -3.78
C GLY A 108 -9.37 11.59 -2.81
N GLY A 109 -10.09 11.67 -1.68
CA GLY A 109 -10.18 10.56 -0.73
C GLY A 109 -10.96 9.35 -1.26
N GLU A 110 -11.97 9.55 -2.12
CA GLU A 110 -12.65 8.45 -2.81
C GLU A 110 -11.75 7.82 -3.86
N GLN A 111 -11.02 8.62 -4.65
CA GLN A 111 -10.05 8.11 -5.61
C GLN A 111 -8.94 7.27 -4.92
N GLN A 112 -8.44 7.74 -3.77
CA GLN A 112 -7.47 6.97 -2.98
C GLN A 112 -8.05 5.65 -2.50
N ARG A 113 -9.31 5.62 -2.07
CA ARG A 113 -9.97 4.37 -1.69
C ARG A 113 -10.18 3.43 -2.88
N VAL A 114 -10.47 3.94 -4.08
CA VAL A 114 -10.49 3.10 -5.30
C VAL A 114 -9.11 2.51 -5.59
N ALA A 115 -8.04 3.30 -5.47
CA ALA A 115 -6.67 2.82 -5.66
C ALA A 115 -6.31 1.72 -4.62
N ILE A 116 -6.76 1.86 -3.38
CA ILE A 116 -6.61 0.83 -2.35
C ILE A 116 -7.43 -0.41 -2.72
N ALA A 117 -8.71 -0.26 -3.10
CA ALA A 117 -9.56 -1.37 -3.52
C ALA A 117 -8.91 -2.16 -4.66
N ARG A 118 -8.37 -1.47 -5.68
CA ARG A 118 -7.61 -2.07 -6.77
C ARG A 118 -6.40 -2.88 -6.27
N ALA A 119 -5.65 -2.35 -5.32
CA ALA A 119 -4.48 -3.01 -4.78
C ALA A 119 -4.83 -4.25 -3.95
N ILE A 120 -5.89 -4.18 -3.13
CA ILE A 120 -6.31 -5.27 -2.22
C ILE A 120 -7.11 -6.36 -2.92
N ALA A 121 -7.76 -6.08 -4.05
CA ALA A 121 -8.53 -7.06 -4.80
C ALA A 121 -7.69 -8.30 -5.17
N LYS A 122 -6.40 -8.11 -5.39
CA LYS A 122 -5.44 -9.20 -5.66
C LYS A 122 -5.10 -10.06 -4.43
N LYS A 123 -5.53 -9.69 -3.22
CA LYS A 123 -5.12 -10.33 -1.96
C LYS A 123 -3.60 -10.44 -1.81
N PRO A 124 -2.85 -9.34 -1.96
CA PRO A 124 -1.40 -9.38 -2.03
C PRO A 124 -0.77 -9.82 -0.71
N ALA A 125 0.37 -10.52 -0.77
CA ALA A 125 1.18 -10.83 0.41
C ALA A 125 1.86 -9.57 0.96
N LEU A 126 2.20 -8.61 0.08
CA LEU A 126 2.85 -7.34 0.40
C LEU A 126 2.07 -6.16 -0.22
N LEU A 127 1.57 -5.26 0.61
CA LEU A 127 0.95 -4.01 0.19
C LEU A 127 1.90 -2.85 0.45
N LEU A 128 2.33 -2.20 -0.63
CA LEU A 128 3.26 -1.08 -0.62
C LEU A 128 2.49 0.23 -0.80
N CYS A 129 2.60 1.14 0.16
CA CYS A 129 1.89 2.41 0.15
C CYS A 129 2.89 3.56 0.21
N ASP A 130 2.92 4.40 -0.83
CA ASP A 130 3.72 5.62 -0.88
C ASP A 130 2.83 6.82 -0.56
N GLU A 131 3.06 7.44 0.60
CA GLU A 131 2.32 8.60 1.13
C GLU A 131 0.79 8.48 1.00
N PRO A 132 0.15 7.38 1.47
CA PRO A 132 -1.25 7.09 1.18
C PRO A 132 -2.25 8.09 1.77
N THR A 133 -1.79 8.99 2.65
CA THR A 133 -2.61 10.03 3.29
C THR A 133 -2.11 11.44 3.02
N GLY A 134 -1.05 11.60 2.22
CA GLY A 134 -0.34 12.88 2.08
C GLY A 134 -1.14 14.02 1.43
N ALA A 135 -2.16 13.70 0.63
CA ALA A 135 -3.04 14.66 -0.04
C ALA A 135 -4.46 14.70 0.54
N LEU A 136 -4.68 14.14 1.74
CA LEU A 136 -6.01 13.97 2.31
C LEU A 136 -6.19 14.77 3.60
N ASP A 137 -7.44 15.18 3.85
CA ASP A 137 -7.83 15.73 5.14
C ASP A 137 -7.69 14.68 6.26
N TYR A 138 -7.61 15.15 7.49
CA TYR A 138 -7.41 14.34 8.69
C TYR A 138 -8.40 13.17 8.83
N LYS A 139 -9.70 13.45 8.66
CA LYS A 139 -10.75 12.44 8.82
C LYS A 139 -10.65 11.34 7.77
N THR A 140 -10.43 11.74 6.52
CA THR A 140 -10.23 10.81 5.40
C THR A 140 -8.93 10.01 5.58
N GLY A 141 -7.85 10.67 6.01
CA GLY A 141 -6.57 10.01 6.30
C GLY A 141 -6.71 8.93 7.38
N LYS A 142 -7.41 9.20 8.49
CA LYS A 142 -7.71 8.19 9.53
C LYS A 142 -8.45 6.97 8.95
N ARG A 143 -9.44 7.22 8.09
CA ARG A 143 -10.21 6.14 7.46
C ARG A 143 -9.33 5.25 6.57
N ILE A 144 -8.45 5.85 5.76
CA ILE A 144 -7.46 5.12 4.96
C ILE A 144 -6.56 4.26 5.84
N LEU A 145 -5.98 4.82 6.89
CA LEU A 145 -5.10 4.07 7.78
C LEU A 145 -5.83 2.91 8.46
N LYS A 146 -7.12 3.07 8.80
CA LYS A 146 -7.94 1.99 9.37
C LYS A 146 -8.13 0.84 8.38
N ILE A 147 -8.41 1.16 7.11
CA ILE A 147 -8.51 0.15 6.05
C ILE A 147 -7.20 -0.62 5.93
N LEU A 148 -6.05 0.08 5.85
CA LEU A 148 -4.74 -0.54 5.73
C LEU A 148 -4.37 -1.39 6.96
N GLN A 149 -4.70 -0.93 8.16
CA GLN A 149 -4.51 -1.69 9.39
C GLN A 149 -5.35 -2.98 9.41
N ASN A 150 -6.61 -2.90 9.01
CA ASN A 150 -7.50 -4.06 8.92
C ASN A 150 -6.97 -5.09 7.92
N MET A 151 -6.46 -4.65 6.76
CA MET A 151 -5.80 -5.53 5.79
C MET A 151 -4.65 -6.32 6.40
N SER A 152 -3.80 -5.66 7.17
CA SER A 152 -2.67 -6.35 7.83
C SER A 152 -3.14 -7.37 8.88
N ARG A 153 -4.16 -7.02 9.66
CA ARG A 153 -4.61 -7.83 10.80
C ARG A 153 -5.52 -8.99 10.39
N GLN A 154 -6.41 -8.77 9.43
CA GLN A 154 -7.43 -9.75 9.04
C GLN A 154 -6.98 -10.67 7.92
N ASN A 155 -6.22 -10.14 6.93
CA ASN A 155 -5.86 -10.88 5.72
C ASN A 155 -4.41 -11.40 5.75
N GLY A 156 -3.65 -11.15 6.82
CA GLY A 156 -2.27 -11.61 6.95
C GLY A 156 -1.26 -10.90 6.02
N SER A 157 -1.70 -9.90 5.26
CA SER A 157 -0.82 -9.12 4.37
C SER A 157 0.18 -8.31 5.17
N THR A 158 1.40 -8.20 4.69
CA THR A 158 2.35 -7.20 5.20
C THR A 158 2.05 -5.86 4.54
N VAL A 159 1.69 -4.86 5.34
CA VAL A 159 1.48 -3.49 4.85
C VAL A 159 2.70 -2.64 5.19
N LEU A 160 3.35 -2.09 4.17
CA LEU A 160 4.47 -1.16 4.30
C LEU A 160 4.03 0.23 3.86
N ILE A 161 4.07 1.20 4.77
CA ILE A 161 3.77 2.59 4.48
C ILE A 161 5.05 3.41 4.48
N VAL A 162 5.33 4.07 3.38
CA VAL A 162 6.33 5.13 3.28
C VAL A 162 5.63 6.46 3.53
N THR A 163 6.16 7.28 4.45
CA THR A 163 5.59 8.59 4.74
C THR A 163 6.56 9.47 5.51
N HIS A 164 6.38 10.77 5.41
CA HIS A 164 7.08 11.77 6.23
C HIS A 164 6.28 12.16 7.49
N ASN A 165 5.01 11.77 7.59
CA ASN A 165 4.18 12.09 8.76
C ASN A 165 4.55 11.22 9.98
N ALA A 166 5.30 11.75 10.94
CA ALA A 166 5.73 11.03 12.14
C ALA A 166 4.59 10.67 13.09
N ALA A 167 3.48 11.42 13.07
CA ALA A 167 2.36 11.22 13.98
C ALA A 167 1.69 9.84 13.86
N ILE A 168 1.75 9.20 12.68
CA ILE A 168 1.18 7.85 12.52
C ILE A 168 2.14 6.71 12.95
N ALA A 169 3.38 7.00 13.45
CA ALA A 169 4.33 5.99 13.92
C ALA A 169 3.77 5.07 15.02
N PRO A 170 3.02 5.57 16.02
CA PRO A 170 2.53 4.76 17.11
C PRO A 170 1.62 3.60 16.71
N ILE A 171 0.92 3.67 15.56
CA ILE A 171 0.00 2.59 15.12
C ILE A 171 0.70 1.44 14.40
N ALA A 172 1.96 1.58 14.02
CA ALA A 172 2.70 0.54 13.31
C ALA A 172 3.32 -0.47 14.30
N ASP A 173 3.33 -1.76 13.94
CA ASP A 173 4.05 -2.80 14.71
C ASP A 173 5.57 -2.57 14.67
N LYS A 174 6.06 -2.03 13.54
CA LYS A 174 7.48 -1.73 13.34
C LYS A 174 7.67 -0.40 12.61
N VAL A 175 8.52 0.45 13.14
CA VAL A 175 8.93 1.72 12.53
C VAL A 175 10.40 1.63 12.13
N ILE A 176 10.70 1.92 10.87
CA ILE A 176 12.05 1.95 10.32
C ILE A 176 12.36 3.40 9.93
N ARG A 177 13.39 3.98 10.52
CA ARG A 177 13.87 5.32 10.15
C ARG A 177 15.01 5.18 9.15
N ILE A 178 14.86 5.86 8.01
CA ILE A 178 15.87 5.89 6.95
C ILE A 178 16.40 7.30 6.82
N HIS A 179 17.73 7.41 6.73
CA HIS A 179 18.44 8.66 6.51
C HIS A 179 19.62 8.37 5.57
N ASP A 180 19.80 9.20 4.54
CA ASP A 180 20.90 9.10 3.56
C ASP A 180 21.12 7.67 3.03
N GLY A 181 20.05 6.98 2.64
CA GLY A 181 20.08 5.63 2.09
C GLY A 181 20.34 4.51 3.11
N GLY A 182 20.57 4.85 4.39
CA GLY A 182 20.86 3.90 5.47
C GLY A 182 19.72 3.78 6.49
N ILE A 183 19.65 2.61 7.15
CA ILE A 183 18.74 2.42 8.30
C ILE A 183 19.37 3.06 9.53
N GLN A 184 18.78 4.15 10.01
CA GLN A 184 19.22 4.83 11.22
C GLN A 184 18.71 4.15 12.50
N LYS A 185 17.44 3.70 12.49
CA LYS A 185 16.79 3.11 13.67
C LYS A 185 15.66 2.18 13.25
N ILE A 186 15.55 1.07 13.98
CA ILE A 186 14.39 0.17 13.95
C ILE A 186 13.75 0.18 15.33
N GLN A 187 12.46 0.47 15.39
CA GLN A 187 11.67 0.45 16.62
C GLN A 187 10.52 -0.55 16.45
N HIS A 188 10.33 -1.41 17.44
CA HIS A 188 9.20 -2.34 17.54
C HIS A 188 8.19 -1.76 18.54
N ASN A 189 6.93 -1.71 18.17
CA ASN A 189 5.82 -1.37 19.05
C ASN A 189 5.12 -2.67 19.43
N LEU A 190 5.29 -3.09 20.67
CA LEU A 190 4.65 -4.31 21.19
C LEU A 190 3.13 -4.11 21.34
N HIS A 191 2.70 -2.89 21.58
CA HIS A 191 1.31 -2.49 21.74
C HIS A 191 1.03 -1.29 20.83
N PRO A 192 0.78 -1.50 19.51
CA PRO A 192 0.45 -0.42 18.60
C PRO A 192 -0.80 0.31 19.06
N ALA A 193 -0.75 1.65 19.02
CA ALA A 193 -1.85 2.51 19.42
C ALA A 193 -3.07 2.32 18.50
N ASP A 194 -4.26 2.62 19.02
CA ASP A 194 -5.46 2.67 18.18
C ASP A 194 -5.42 3.91 17.27
N ILE A 195 -5.93 3.77 16.06
CA ILE A 195 -5.96 4.85 15.07
C ILE A 195 -6.80 6.04 15.57
N SER A 196 -7.81 5.81 16.42
CA SER A 196 -8.63 6.88 16.98
C SER A 196 -7.85 7.85 17.85
N THR A 197 -6.74 7.40 18.46
CA THR A 197 -5.92 8.18 19.39
C THR A 197 -4.87 9.07 18.71
N ILE A 198 -4.71 8.97 17.38
CA ILE A 198 -3.69 9.73 16.65
C ILE A 198 -4.26 11.08 16.23
N GLU A 199 -3.44 12.12 16.41
CA GLU A 199 -3.66 13.46 15.88
C GLU A 199 -2.46 13.88 15.05
N TRP A 200 -2.69 14.52 13.88
CA TRP A 200 -1.66 15.10 13.00
C TRP A 200 -2.15 16.33 12.26
#